data_a331d7c39411699dbc7ecb9846aae2c4
#
_entry.id   a331d7c39411699dbc7ecb9846aae2c4
#
_cell.length_a   1.000
_cell.length_b   1.000
_cell.length_c   1.000
_cell.angle_alpha   90.00
_cell.angle_beta   90.00
_cell.angle_gamma   90.00
#
_symmetry.space_group_name_H-M   'P 1'
#
loop_
_entity.id
_entity.type
_entity.pdbx_description
1 polymer ?
#
loop_
_entity_poly.entity_id
_entity_poly.type
_entity_poly.pdbx_seq_one_letter_code
_entity_poly.pdbx_strand_id
1 'polypeptide(L)'
;QFMVNTSPLAGTEGKFVTSRQLRDRLHKELLTNMALRVHDTANGDIFDVAGRGELHLGILLENMRREGYEMAVGRPRVVKRVIDGVECEPYEMLTVDVEEEHQGGVMESLGLRKGEMLDMVPDGRGRVRIEYKIPARGLIGFQGEFMNLTRGNGLMSHVFDEYAPVKEGGVAERRNGVLISQDDGEAVAYALWKLQDRGRMFVNPGEKLYEGMIIGIHSRD
;
A
#
# COMPACT_ATOMS: atom_id res chain seq x y z
N GLN A 1 2.45 3.61 -9.89
CA GLN A 1 3.13 3.37 -11.18
C GLN A 1 3.41 1.89 -11.34
N PHE A 2 3.18 1.37 -12.54
CA PHE A 2 3.62 0.05 -12.98
C PHE A 2 4.76 0.24 -13.96
N MET A 3 5.82 -0.53 -13.82
CA MET A 3 7.01 -0.33 -14.64
C MET A 3 7.71 -1.65 -14.94
N VAL A 4 8.51 -1.64 -15.98
CA VAL A 4 9.38 -2.79 -16.31
C VAL A 4 10.31 -3.07 -15.13
N ASN A 5 10.47 -4.35 -14.79
CA ASN A 5 11.42 -4.75 -13.77
C ASN A 5 12.85 -4.65 -14.33
N THR A 6 13.65 -3.80 -13.71
CA THR A 6 15.07 -3.57 -14.05
C THR A 6 16.03 -4.10 -13.00
N SER A 7 15.54 -4.92 -12.05
CA SER A 7 16.37 -5.53 -11.02
C SER A 7 17.33 -6.57 -11.62
N PRO A 8 18.41 -6.94 -10.92
CA PRO A 8 19.36 -7.98 -11.37
C PRO A 8 18.72 -9.35 -11.64
N LEU A 9 17.54 -9.63 -11.03
CA LEU A 9 16.80 -10.89 -11.23
C LEU A 9 15.65 -10.75 -12.24
N ALA A 10 15.60 -9.65 -13.03
CA ALA A 10 14.56 -9.46 -14.03
C ALA A 10 14.52 -10.60 -15.05
N GLY A 11 13.31 -11.08 -15.37
CA GLY A 11 13.09 -12.16 -16.33
C GLY A 11 13.22 -13.57 -15.77
N THR A 12 13.37 -13.71 -14.44
CA THR A 12 13.50 -15.05 -13.80
C THR A 12 12.15 -15.64 -13.39
N GLU A 13 11.16 -14.80 -13.10
CA GLU A 13 9.85 -15.20 -12.56
C GLU A 13 8.74 -15.19 -13.62
N GLY A 14 8.74 -14.22 -14.51
CA GLY A 14 7.69 -13.99 -15.48
C GLY A 14 8.09 -14.27 -16.92
N LYS A 15 7.10 -14.57 -17.78
CA LYS A 15 7.27 -14.73 -19.22
C LYS A 15 7.15 -13.42 -19.99
N PHE A 16 6.36 -12.48 -19.45
CA PHE A 16 6.05 -11.19 -20.07
C PHE A 16 6.75 -10.08 -19.28
N VAL A 17 7.89 -9.62 -19.80
CA VAL A 17 8.82 -8.71 -19.10
C VAL A 17 9.04 -7.38 -19.83
N THR A 18 8.49 -7.21 -21.04
CA THR A 18 8.75 -6.02 -21.85
C THR A 18 7.70 -4.94 -21.65
N SER A 19 8.10 -3.67 -21.84
CA SER A 19 7.18 -2.52 -21.75
C SER A 19 6.00 -2.65 -22.72
N ARG A 20 6.22 -3.15 -23.93
CA ARG A 20 5.15 -3.38 -24.90
C ARG A 20 4.11 -4.38 -24.40
N GLN A 21 4.55 -5.51 -23.87
CA GLN A 21 3.65 -6.53 -23.31
C GLN A 21 2.85 -5.98 -22.13
N LEU A 22 3.51 -5.24 -21.23
CA LEU A 22 2.88 -4.62 -20.08
C LEU A 22 1.83 -3.58 -20.53
N ARG A 23 2.19 -2.74 -21.49
CA ARG A 23 1.30 -1.74 -22.06
C ARG A 23 0.05 -2.39 -22.68
N ASP A 24 0.25 -3.37 -23.56
CA ASP A 24 -0.84 -4.05 -24.26
C ASP A 24 -1.81 -4.71 -23.27
N ARG A 25 -1.28 -5.32 -22.20
CA ARG A 25 -2.09 -5.92 -21.15
C ARG A 25 -2.89 -4.88 -20.35
N LEU A 26 -2.26 -3.77 -19.96
CA LEU A 26 -2.93 -2.69 -19.23
C LEU A 26 -4.03 -2.04 -20.07
N HIS A 27 -3.78 -1.80 -21.36
CA HIS A 27 -4.80 -1.27 -22.28
C HIS A 27 -5.95 -2.26 -22.51
N LYS A 28 -5.66 -3.55 -22.57
CA LYS A 28 -6.71 -4.59 -22.66
C LYS A 28 -7.62 -4.58 -21.42
N GLU A 29 -7.07 -4.35 -20.23
CA GLU A 29 -7.85 -4.24 -19.00
C GLU A 29 -8.87 -3.10 -19.05
N LEU A 30 -8.56 -1.97 -19.71
CA LEU A 30 -9.48 -0.84 -19.84
C LEU A 30 -10.78 -1.19 -20.57
N LEU A 31 -10.80 -2.25 -21.38
CA LEU A 31 -12.00 -2.67 -22.10
C LEU A 31 -13.10 -3.21 -21.19
N THR A 32 -12.71 -3.76 -20.04
CA THR A 32 -13.63 -4.42 -19.10
C THR A 32 -13.67 -3.74 -17.73
N ASN A 33 -12.64 -2.98 -17.38
CA ASN A 33 -12.48 -2.35 -16.07
C ASN A 33 -12.69 -0.84 -16.15
N MET A 34 -13.95 -0.41 -16.10
CA MET A 34 -14.33 0.99 -16.26
C MET A 34 -13.76 1.95 -15.19
N ALA A 35 -13.39 1.41 -14.03
CA ALA A 35 -12.84 2.21 -12.92
C ALA A 35 -11.32 2.41 -13.03
N LEU A 36 -10.66 1.71 -13.96
CA LEU A 36 -9.24 1.83 -14.19
C LEU A 36 -8.93 3.00 -15.12
N ARG A 37 -7.81 3.66 -14.92
CA ARG A 37 -7.22 4.63 -15.83
C ARG A 37 -5.75 4.27 -16.01
N VAL A 38 -5.29 4.28 -17.24
CA VAL A 38 -3.89 4.02 -17.60
C VAL A 38 -3.41 5.17 -18.47
N HIS A 39 -2.28 5.76 -18.10
CA HIS A 39 -1.62 6.80 -18.87
C HIS A 39 -0.17 6.39 -19.14
N ASP A 40 0.21 6.46 -20.41
CA ASP A 40 1.61 6.32 -20.80
C ASP A 40 2.39 7.55 -20.27
N THR A 41 3.57 7.33 -19.72
CA THR A 41 4.45 8.42 -19.30
C THR A 41 5.46 8.78 -20.40
N ALA A 42 6.19 9.86 -20.21
CA ALA A 42 7.29 10.22 -21.12
C ALA A 42 8.39 9.14 -21.18
N ASN A 43 8.52 8.33 -20.11
CA ASN A 43 9.34 7.14 -20.11
C ASN A 43 8.46 5.95 -20.52
N GLY A 44 8.72 5.39 -21.70
CA GLY A 44 7.95 4.27 -22.26
C GLY A 44 7.93 2.96 -21.42
N ASP A 45 8.75 2.87 -20.38
CA ASP A 45 8.83 1.72 -19.48
C ASP A 45 8.01 1.91 -18.18
N ILE A 46 7.37 3.06 -18.01
CA ILE A 46 6.59 3.43 -16.83
C ILE A 46 5.16 3.82 -17.24
N PHE A 47 4.18 3.26 -16.55
CA PHE A 47 2.75 3.52 -16.76
C PHE A 47 2.13 4.04 -15.46
N ASP A 48 1.40 5.15 -15.55
CA ASP A 48 0.57 5.63 -14.45
C ASP A 48 -0.77 4.88 -14.49
N VAL A 49 -1.02 4.10 -13.44
CA VAL A 49 -2.22 3.27 -13.32
C VAL A 49 -3.01 3.76 -12.11
N ALA A 50 -4.21 4.26 -12.34
CA ALA A 50 -5.09 4.76 -11.30
C ALA A 50 -6.37 3.90 -11.20
N GLY A 51 -6.75 3.54 -9.99
CA GLY A 51 -7.93 2.75 -9.68
C GLY A 51 -8.68 3.31 -8.47
N ARG A 52 -9.73 2.62 -8.03
CA ARG A 52 -10.56 3.02 -6.89
C ARG A 52 -9.81 3.03 -5.55
N GLY A 53 -8.78 2.20 -5.41
CA GLY A 53 -8.00 2.07 -4.18
C GLY A 53 -6.99 0.94 -4.26
N GLU A 54 -6.30 0.69 -3.15
CA GLU A 54 -5.22 -0.30 -3.07
C GLU A 54 -5.67 -1.71 -3.43
N LEU A 55 -6.83 -2.14 -2.93
CA LEU A 55 -7.37 -3.47 -3.21
C LEU A 55 -7.65 -3.67 -4.71
N HIS A 56 -8.22 -2.67 -5.36
CA HIS A 56 -8.50 -2.73 -6.81
C HIS A 56 -7.22 -2.91 -7.63
N LEU A 57 -6.18 -2.13 -7.31
CA LEU A 57 -4.87 -2.23 -7.98
C LEU A 57 -4.16 -3.54 -7.59
N GLY A 58 -4.29 -3.98 -6.34
CA GLY A 58 -3.72 -5.25 -5.86
C GLY A 58 -4.30 -6.46 -6.57
N ILE A 59 -5.62 -6.48 -6.83
CA ILE A 59 -6.26 -7.55 -7.61
C ILE A 59 -5.75 -7.56 -9.05
N LEU A 60 -5.61 -6.39 -9.68
CA LEU A 60 -5.05 -6.29 -11.02
C LEU A 60 -3.63 -6.85 -11.08
N LEU A 61 -2.78 -6.46 -10.13
CA LEU A 61 -1.41 -6.94 -10.02
C LEU A 61 -1.34 -8.45 -9.85
N GLU A 62 -2.17 -9.02 -8.98
CA GLU A 62 -2.19 -10.46 -8.74
C GLU A 62 -2.68 -11.23 -9.98
N ASN A 63 -3.69 -10.72 -10.69
CA ASN A 63 -4.14 -11.32 -11.93
C ASN A 63 -3.03 -11.30 -12.99
N MET A 64 -2.36 -10.17 -13.16
CA MET A 64 -1.24 -10.05 -14.09
C MET A 64 -0.08 -10.98 -13.73
N ARG A 65 0.25 -11.08 -12.43
CA ARG A 65 1.27 -12.02 -11.95
C ARG A 65 0.91 -13.48 -12.31
N ARG A 66 -0.34 -13.89 -12.08
CA ARG A 66 -0.82 -15.24 -12.45
C ARG A 66 -0.80 -15.50 -13.95
N GLU A 67 -1.01 -14.48 -14.76
CA GLU A 67 -0.89 -14.56 -16.21
C GLU A 67 0.57 -14.69 -16.68
N GLY A 68 1.55 -14.47 -15.80
CA GLY A 68 2.99 -14.57 -16.07
C GLY A 68 3.66 -13.24 -16.39
N TYR A 69 3.05 -12.12 -16.04
CA TYR A 69 3.69 -10.80 -16.12
C TYR A 69 4.61 -10.58 -14.92
N GLU A 70 5.81 -10.08 -15.22
CA GLU A 70 6.76 -9.61 -14.22
C GLU A 70 6.91 -8.10 -14.37
N MET A 71 6.74 -7.37 -13.27
CA MET A 71 6.78 -5.92 -13.27
C MET A 71 7.23 -5.38 -11.91
N ALA A 72 7.76 -4.17 -11.89
CA ALA A 72 7.98 -3.41 -10.68
C ALA A 72 6.78 -2.48 -10.42
N VAL A 73 6.50 -2.20 -9.15
CA VAL A 73 5.37 -1.38 -8.72
C VAL A 73 5.88 -0.28 -7.81
N GLY A 74 5.55 0.96 -8.15
CA GLY A 74 5.84 2.11 -7.32
C GLY A 74 4.87 2.25 -6.13
N ARG A 75 5.23 3.09 -5.16
CA ARG A 75 4.34 3.42 -4.05
C ARG A 75 3.02 4.01 -4.55
N PRO A 76 1.87 3.58 -4.00
CA PRO A 76 0.58 4.19 -4.33
C PRO A 76 0.56 5.65 -3.88
N ARG A 77 -0.09 6.49 -4.67
CA ARG A 77 -0.31 7.91 -4.40
C ARG A 77 -1.76 8.26 -4.66
N VAL A 78 -2.32 9.17 -3.88
CA VAL A 78 -3.65 9.70 -4.18
C VAL A 78 -3.59 10.61 -5.41
N VAL A 79 -4.65 10.59 -6.21
CA VAL A 79 -4.79 11.49 -7.38
C VAL A 79 -5.26 12.83 -6.87
N LYS A 80 -4.42 13.85 -6.99
CA LYS A 80 -4.77 15.23 -6.66
C LYS A 80 -5.45 15.92 -7.84
N ARG A 81 -6.20 16.99 -7.57
CA ARG A 81 -6.88 17.83 -8.58
C ARG A 81 -6.69 19.30 -8.22
N VAL A 82 -6.66 20.14 -9.25
CA VAL A 82 -6.75 21.58 -9.05
C VAL A 82 -8.20 21.99 -9.23
N ILE A 83 -8.82 22.57 -8.18
CA ILE A 83 -10.20 23.06 -8.16
C ILE A 83 -10.14 24.54 -7.78
N ASP A 84 -10.64 25.39 -8.65
CA ASP A 84 -10.63 26.86 -8.48
C ASP A 84 -9.23 27.44 -8.16
N GLY A 85 -8.20 26.86 -8.78
CA GLY A 85 -6.81 27.28 -8.57
C GLY A 85 -6.13 26.73 -7.31
N VAL A 86 -6.83 25.93 -6.51
CA VAL A 86 -6.32 25.30 -5.28
C VAL A 86 -6.04 23.83 -5.51
N GLU A 87 -4.86 23.35 -5.10
CA GLU A 87 -4.55 21.93 -5.12
C GLU A 87 -5.37 21.19 -4.07
N CYS A 88 -6.19 20.23 -4.49
CA CYS A 88 -7.07 19.45 -3.64
C CYS A 88 -6.69 17.96 -3.68
N GLU A 89 -6.89 17.29 -2.54
CA GLU A 89 -6.75 15.85 -2.39
C GLU A 89 -8.08 15.20 -2.02
N PRO A 90 -8.27 13.90 -2.31
CA PRO A 90 -9.49 13.19 -1.91
C PRO A 90 -9.53 12.98 -0.41
N TYR A 91 -10.72 13.20 0.18
CA TYR A 91 -11.05 12.88 1.57
C TYR A 91 -12.03 11.73 1.61
N GLU A 92 -11.95 10.97 2.68
CA GLU A 92 -12.83 9.85 2.94
C GLU A 92 -13.49 9.98 4.31
N MET A 93 -14.73 9.50 4.39
CA MET A 93 -15.41 9.25 5.65
C MET A 93 -15.02 7.86 6.13
N LEU A 94 -14.29 7.82 7.22
CA LEU A 94 -13.82 6.60 7.87
C LEU A 94 -14.69 6.33 9.09
N THR A 95 -15.21 5.11 9.18
CA THR A 95 -15.87 4.59 10.38
C THR A 95 -15.04 3.44 10.95
N VAL A 96 -14.67 3.54 12.21
CA VAL A 96 -14.00 2.47 12.96
C VAL A 96 -14.88 2.04 14.13
N ASP A 97 -14.95 0.74 14.38
CA ASP A 97 -15.65 0.14 15.52
C ASP A 97 -14.64 -0.74 16.26
N VAL A 98 -14.30 -0.35 17.48
CA VAL A 98 -13.20 -0.92 18.25
C VAL A 98 -13.60 -1.16 19.70
N GLU A 99 -12.92 -2.06 20.40
CA GLU A 99 -13.04 -2.20 21.84
C GLU A 99 -12.50 -0.94 22.55
N GLU A 100 -13.16 -0.53 23.63
CA GLU A 100 -12.81 0.70 24.36
C GLU A 100 -11.33 0.74 24.79
N GLU A 101 -10.74 -0.43 25.11
CA GLU A 101 -9.34 -0.52 25.48
C GLU A 101 -8.37 -0.14 24.35
N HIS A 102 -8.80 -0.24 23.08
CA HIS A 102 -7.97 0.06 21.90
C HIS A 102 -8.22 1.45 21.33
N GLN A 103 -9.27 2.15 21.79
CA GLN A 103 -9.67 3.43 21.19
C GLN A 103 -8.54 4.47 21.22
N GLY A 104 -7.78 4.55 22.33
CA GLY A 104 -6.71 5.55 22.50
C GLY A 104 -5.61 5.41 21.44
N GLY A 105 -5.12 4.20 21.22
CA GLY A 105 -4.09 3.94 20.20
C GLY A 105 -4.58 4.19 18.77
N VAL A 106 -5.84 3.84 18.48
CA VAL A 106 -6.45 4.10 17.18
C VAL A 106 -6.63 5.60 16.94
N MET A 107 -7.11 6.35 17.94
CA MET A 107 -7.27 7.80 17.85
C MET A 107 -5.94 8.52 17.65
N GLU A 108 -4.89 8.11 18.38
CA GLU A 108 -3.54 8.66 18.22
C GLU A 108 -3.02 8.43 16.80
N SER A 109 -3.10 7.20 16.32
CA SER A 109 -2.64 6.86 14.98
C SER A 109 -3.41 7.62 13.89
N LEU A 110 -4.72 7.72 13.99
CA LEU A 110 -5.54 8.49 13.03
C LEU A 110 -5.24 9.99 13.10
N GLY A 111 -4.95 10.54 14.27
CA GLY A 111 -4.50 11.93 14.44
C GLY A 111 -3.19 12.21 13.70
N LEU A 112 -2.18 11.32 13.85
CA LEU A 112 -0.91 11.41 13.11
C LEU A 112 -1.11 11.31 11.59
N ARG A 113 -2.16 10.63 11.15
CA ARG A 113 -2.57 10.47 9.74
C ARG A 113 -3.48 11.57 9.23
N LYS A 114 -3.61 12.66 10.00
CA LYS A 114 -4.41 13.85 9.66
C LYS A 114 -5.92 13.63 9.68
N GLY A 115 -6.40 12.57 10.33
CA GLY A 115 -7.82 12.35 10.57
C GLY A 115 -8.41 13.40 11.51
N GLU A 116 -9.61 13.87 11.19
CA GLU A 116 -10.41 14.75 12.01
C GLU A 116 -11.60 13.94 12.54
N MET A 117 -11.68 13.79 13.85
CA MET A 117 -12.78 13.07 14.48
C MET A 117 -14.05 13.90 14.40
N LEU A 118 -15.10 13.30 13.90
CA LEU A 118 -16.41 13.92 13.76
C LEU A 118 -17.38 13.51 14.85
N ASP A 119 -17.38 12.22 15.19
CA ASP A 119 -18.30 11.67 16.19
C ASP A 119 -17.68 10.44 16.87
N MET A 120 -18.16 10.18 18.11
CA MET A 120 -17.76 9.01 18.90
C MET A 120 -18.93 8.53 19.75
N VAL A 121 -19.40 7.31 19.47
CA VAL A 121 -20.57 6.72 20.11
C VAL A 121 -20.20 5.39 20.77
N PRO A 122 -20.12 5.32 22.11
CA PRO A 122 -19.98 4.05 22.82
C PRO A 122 -21.28 3.25 22.76
N ASP A 123 -21.20 1.94 22.63
CA ASP A 123 -22.37 1.05 22.60
C ASP A 123 -22.84 0.64 24.02
N GLY A 124 -22.14 1.03 25.05
CA GLY A 124 -22.40 0.65 26.44
C GLY A 124 -22.10 -0.83 26.77
N ARG A 125 -21.45 -1.55 25.86
CA ARG A 125 -21.08 -2.98 26.00
C ARG A 125 -19.59 -3.21 25.82
N GLY A 126 -18.79 -2.15 25.88
CA GLY A 126 -17.33 -2.21 25.76
C GLY A 126 -16.80 -1.96 24.35
N ARG A 127 -17.64 -1.51 23.43
CA ARG A 127 -17.19 -1.09 22.10
C ARG A 127 -17.54 0.38 21.84
N VAL A 128 -16.79 1.00 20.97
CA VAL A 128 -17.00 2.39 20.55
C VAL A 128 -16.89 2.49 19.04
N ARG A 129 -17.86 3.17 18.44
CA ARG A 129 -17.84 3.57 17.03
C ARG A 129 -17.33 4.99 16.93
N ILE A 130 -16.35 5.23 16.07
CA ILE A 130 -15.77 6.54 15.87
C ILE A 130 -15.78 6.87 14.37
N GLU A 131 -16.21 8.08 14.05
CA GLU A 131 -16.28 8.60 12.68
C GLU A 131 -15.21 9.68 12.47
N TYR A 132 -14.50 9.57 11.36
CA TYR A 132 -13.45 10.50 10.95
C TYR A 132 -13.64 10.99 9.53
N LYS A 133 -13.27 12.24 9.30
CA LYS A 133 -12.93 12.76 7.99
C LYS A 133 -11.41 12.74 7.84
N ILE A 134 -10.90 12.04 6.85
CA ILE A 134 -9.46 11.80 6.71
C ILE A 134 -9.01 11.93 5.25
N PRO A 135 -7.86 12.55 4.96
CA PRO A 135 -7.30 12.49 3.62
C PRO A 135 -7.04 11.03 3.22
N ALA A 136 -7.44 10.64 2.02
CA ALA A 136 -7.30 9.25 1.54
C ALA A 136 -5.85 8.74 1.62
N ARG A 137 -4.85 9.63 1.46
CA ARG A 137 -3.42 9.29 1.67
C ARG A 137 -3.11 8.83 3.10
N GLY A 138 -3.92 9.25 4.08
CA GLY A 138 -3.80 8.82 5.48
C GLY A 138 -4.21 7.37 5.71
N LEU A 139 -5.04 6.81 4.82
CA LEU A 139 -5.50 5.42 4.91
C LEU A 139 -4.56 4.43 4.19
N ILE A 140 -3.65 4.93 3.35
CA ILE A 140 -2.67 4.08 2.67
C ILE A 140 -1.82 3.33 3.71
N GLY A 141 -1.89 1.98 3.67
CA GLY A 141 -1.17 1.10 4.61
C GLY A 141 -1.72 1.08 6.04
N PHE A 142 -2.80 1.82 6.34
CA PHE A 142 -3.37 1.86 7.70
C PHE A 142 -4.06 0.56 8.11
N GLN A 143 -4.61 -0.22 7.19
CA GLN A 143 -5.30 -1.47 7.49
C GLN A 143 -4.48 -2.42 8.36
N GLY A 144 -3.20 -2.63 8.03
CA GLY A 144 -2.32 -3.52 8.79
C GLY A 144 -2.02 -2.99 10.20
N GLU A 145 -1.79 -1.69 10.32
CA GLU A 145 -1.58 -1.02 11.62
C GLU A 145 -2.84 -1.09 12.50
N PHE A 146 -4.01 -0.81 11.90
CA PHE A 146 -5.30 -0.90 12.58
C PHE A 146 -5.57 -2.31 13.13
N MET A 147 -5.32 -3.36 12.33
CA MET A 147 -5.48 -4.74 12.78
C MET A 147 -4.54 -5.08 13.94
N ASN A 148 -3.31 -4.56 13.93
CA ASN A 148 -2.37 -4.73 15.04
C ASN A 148 -2.82 -3.99 16.29
N LEU A 149 -3.23 -2.73 16.18
CA LEU A 149 -3.73 -1.90 17.28
C LEU A 149 -4.94 -2.51 17.96
N THR A 150 -5.82 -3.16 17.19
CA THR A 150 -7.07 -3.75 17.67
C THR A 150 -6.98 -5.27 17.91
N ARG A 151 -5.79 -5.84 17.87
CA ARG A 151 -5.56 -7.30 17.99
C ARG A 151 -6.44 -8.14 17.07
N GLY A 152 -6.78 -7.60 15.91
CA GLY A 152 -7.64 -8.25 14.92
C GLY A 152 -9.15 -8.09 15.14
N ASN A 153 -9.59 -7.45 16.21
CA ASN A 153 -11.02 -7.34 16.59
C ASN A 153 -11.69 -6.04 16.11
N GLY A 154 -10.93 -5.11 15.53
CA GLY A 154 -11.48 -3.86 15.01
C GLY A 154 -12.18 -4.05 13.66
N LEU A 155 -13.25 -3.30 13.44
CA LEU A 155 -13.91 -3.19 12.15
C LEU A 155 -13.64 -1.79 11.59
N MET A 156 -13.33 -1.73 10.30
CA MET A 156 -13.04 -0.49 9.61
C MET A 156 -13.73 -0.47 8.26
N SER A 157 -14.38 0.65 7.95
CA SER A 157 -14.94 0.93 6.62
C SER A 157 -14.70 2.39 6.26
N HIS A 158 -14.47 2.66 4.99
CA HIS A 158 -14.28 4.01 4.50
C HIS A 158 -14.91 4.19 3.12
N VAL A 159 -15.38 5.39 2.85
CA VAL A 159 -15.98 5.76 1.57
C VAL A 159 -15.50 7.15 1.16
N PHE A 160 -15.36 7.37 -0.15
CA PHE A 160 -15.02 8.69 -0.68
C PHE A 160 -16.09 9.71 -0.26
N ASP A 161 -15.62 10.87 0.20
CA ASP A 161 -16.46 12.01 0.55
C ASP A 161 -16.33 13.10 -0.52
N GLU A 162 -15.24 13.84 -0.52
CA GLU A 162 -15.05 14.98 -1.41
C GLU A 162 -13.57 15.21 -1.75
N TYR A 163 -13.32 16.12 -2.67
CA TYR A 163 -12.01 16.74 -2.85
C TYR A 163 -11.96 18.05 -2.07
N ALA A 164 -10.98 18.20 -1.19
CA ALA A 164 -10.76 19.41 -0.40
C ALA A 164 -9.27 19.80 -0.44
N PRO A 165 -8.91 21.04 -0.07
CA PRO A 165 -7.53 21.50 -0.08
C PRO A 165 -6.58 20.53 0.62
N VAL A 166 -5.39 20.37 0.06
CA VAL A 166 -4.35 19.50 0.61
C VAL A 166 -4.01 19.93 2.03
N LYS A 167 -4.17 19.02 2.99
CA LYS A 167 -3.80 19.28 4.39
C LYS A 167 -2.29 19.30 4.52
N GLU A 168 -1.73 20.38 5.09
CA GLU A 168 -0.28 20.55 5.24
C GLU A 168 0.35 19.44 6.09
N GLY A 169 1.60 19.13 5.75
CA GLY A 169 2.43 18.14 6.44
C GLY A 169 2.31 16.73 5.88
N GLY A 170 3.37 15.94 6.10
CA GLY A 170 3.40 14.53 5.74
C GLY A 170 2.40 13.71 6.56
N VAL A 171 1.96 12.61 6.00
CA VAL A 171 1.28 11.55 6.75
C VAL A 171 2.37 10.65 7.34
N ALA A 172 2.08 10.01 8.47
CA ALA A 172 2.99 9.05 9.08
C ALA A 172 3.53 8.06 8.03
N GLU A 173 4.83 8.14 7.78
CA GLU A 173 5.53 7.21 6.91
C GLU A 173 5.83 5.92 7.68
N ARG A 174 6.18 4.86 6.92
CA ARG A 174 6.65 3.61 7.53
C ARG A 174 7.82 3.90 8.47
N ARG A 175 7.67 3.51 9.75
CA ARG A 175 8.71 3.69 10.77
C ARG A 175 9.77 2.60 10.71
N ASN A 176 9.35 1.38 10.36
CA ASN A 176 10.23 0.21 10.40
C ASN A 176 11.28 0.23 9.30
N GLY A 177 12.50 -0.09 9.64
CA GLY A 177 13.61 -0.31 8.72
C GLY A 177 13.39 -1.53 7.82
N VAL A 178 14.34 -1.81 6.94
CA VAL A 178 14.34 -3.00 6.09
C VAL A 178 15.60 -3.83 6.35
N LEU A 179 15.49 -5.12 6.08
CA LEU A 179 16.60 -6.05 6.02
C LEU A 179 17.07 -6.13 4.57
N ILE A 180 18.35 -5.91 4.35
CA ILE A 180 18.95 -5.83 3.01
C ILE A 180 20.03 -6.92 2.90
N SER A 181 20.08 -7.60 1.74
CA SER A 181 21.18 -8.51 1.44
C SER A 181 22.49 -7.73 1.24
N GLN A 182 23.56 -8.22 1.85
CA GLN A 182 24.88 -7.60 1.73
C GLN A 182 25.69 -8.13 0.55
N ASP A 183 25.33 -9.32 0.04
CA ASP A 183 26.04 -10.01 -1.01
C ASP A 183 25.08 -10.69 -1.99
N ASP A 184 25.59 -11.01 -3.17
CA ASP A 184 24.94 -11.90 -4.13
C ASP A 184 25.03 -13.35 -3.64
N GLY A 185 23.98 -14.14 -3.85
CA GLY A 185 23.99 -15.54 -3.46
C GLY A 185 22.60 -16.16 -3.35
N GLU A 186 22.48 -17.18 -2.52
CA GLU A 186 21.22 -17.85 -2.21
C GLU A 186 20.89 -17.71 -0.73
N ALA A 187 19.61 -17.51 -0.45
CA ALA A 187 19.11 -17.37 0.91
C ALA A 187 19.32 -18.68 1.71
N VAL A 188 20.13 -18.62 2.74
CA VAL A 188 20.44 -19.78 3.59
C VAL A 188 19.40 -19.91 4.70
N ALA A 189 18.78 -21.09 4.82
CA ALA A 189 17.73 -21.36 5.81
C ALA A 189 18.14 -20.99 7.24
N TYR A 190 19.35 -21.31 7.66
CA TYR A 190 19.86 -21.00 8.98
C TYR A 190 20.02 -19.50 9.24
N ALA A 191 20.44 -18.75 8.22
CA ALA A 191 20.55 -17.29 8.32
C ALA A 191 19.16 -16.64 8.43
N LEU A 192 18.20 -17.07 7.61
CA LEU A 192 16.83 -16.60 7.67
C LEU A 192 16.19 -16.93 9.02
N TRP A 193 16.40 -18.13 9.53
CA TRP A 193 15.92 -18.53 10.87
C TRP A 193 16.43 -17.59 11.96
N LYS A 194 17.71 -17.23 11.96
CA LYS A 194 18.29 -16.28 12.92
C LYS A 194 17.74 -14.86 12.79
N LEU A 195 17.26 -14.47 11.60
CA LEU A 195 16.72 -13.15 11.31
C LEU A 195 15.22 -13.02 11.65
N GLN A 196 14.50 -14.13 11.89
CA GLN A 196 13.07 -14.12 12.18
C GLN A 196 12.70 -13.26 13.39
N ASP A 197 13.54 -13.26 14.43
CA ASP A 197 13.33 -12.44 15.61
C ASP A 197 13.49 -10.93 15.35
N ARG A 198 14.13 -10.55 14.22
CA ARG A 198 14.37 -9.17 13.85
C ARG A 198 13.29 -8.59 12.92
N GLY A 199 12.49 -9.45 12.31
CA GLY A 199 11.45 -8.99 11.40
C GLY A 199 10.87 -10.07 10.51
N ARG A 200 9.98 -9.67 9.64
CA ARG A 200 9.33 -10.56 8.67
C ARG A 200 10.14 -10.64 7.39
N MET A 201 10.51 -11.85 7.01
CA MET A 201 11.25 -12.10 5.77
C MET A 201 10.29 -12.16 4.57
N PHE A 202 10.78 -11.72 3.40
CA PHE A 202 10.07 -11.74 2.10
C PHE A 202 10.55 -12.85 1.20
N VAL A 203 11.70 -13.46 1.54
CA VAL A 203 12.38 -14.47 0.75
C VAL A 203 12.36 -15.82 1.47
N ASN A 204 12.37 -16.90 0.70
CA ASN A 204 12.44 -18.27 1.20
C ASN A 204 13.87 -18.85 1.07
N PRO A 205 14.20 -19.92 1.81
CA PRO A 205 15.47 -20.62 1.63
C PRO A 205 15.66 -21.08 0.18
N GLY A 206 16.87 -20.87 -0.35
CA GLY A 206 17.25 -21.26 -1.72
C GLY A 206 16.90 -20.23 -2.79
N GLU A 207 16.20 -19.14 -2.45
CA GLU A 207 15.96 -18.05 -3.40
C GLU A 207 17.24 -17.26 -3.69
N LYS A 208 17.42 -16.85 -4.94
CA LYS A 208 18.55 -16.02 -5.36
C LYS A 208 18.38 -14.61 -4.83
N LEU A 209 19.47 -14.07 -4.32
CA LEU A 209 19.58 -12.72 -3.78
C LEU A 209 20.66 -11.94 -4.52
N TYR A 210 20.53 -10.63 -4.56
CA TYR A 210 21.58 -9.73 -5.02
C TYR A 210 21.91 -8.68 -3.95
N GLU A 211 23.08 -8.12 -4.00
CA GLU A 211 23.52 -7.05 -3.11
C GLU A 211 22.55 -5.85 -3.18
N GLY A 212 22.06 -5.40 -2.02
CA GLY A 212 21.07 -4.32 -1.93
C GLY A 212 19.60 -4.77 -2.03
N MET A 213 19.32 -6.05 -2.28
CA MET A 213 17.96 -6.58 -2.32
C MET A 213 17.29 -6.49 -0.96
N ILE A 214 16.07 -5.95 -0.90
CA ILE A 214 15.27 -5.93 0.31
C ILE A 214 14.70 -7.32 0.55
N ILE A 215 15.18 -7.99 1.59
CA ILE A 215 14.81 -9.36 1.95
C ILE A 215 13.81 -9.47 3.09
N GLY A 216 13.50 -8.36 3.74
CA GLY A 216 12.54 -8.36 4.85
C GLY A 216 12.25 -6.95 5.38
N ILE A 217 11.29 -6.88 6.29
CA ILE A 217 10.95 -5.67 7.05
C ILE A 217 11.34 -5.88 8.51
N HIS A 218 12.07 -4.92 9.08
CA HIS A 218 12.48 -4.97 10.48
C HIS A 218 11.28 -4.75 11.41
N SER A 219 11.26 -5.41 12.57
CA SER A 219 10.17 -5.28 13.55
C SER A 219 10.27 -4.03 14.43
N ARG A 220 11.42 -3.35 14.43
CA ARG A 220 11.67 -2.12 15.19
C ARG A 220 11.88 -0.93 14.25
N ASP A 221 11.62 0.25 14.80
CA ASP A 221 11.87 1.55 14.17
C ASP A 221 13.36 1.79 13.93
#